data_b71e6f97906fcf91439c5c6d4e3a3125
#
_entry.id   b71e6f97906fcf91439c5c6d4e3a3125
#
_cell.length_a   1.000
_cell.length_b   1.000
_cell.length_c   1.000
_cell.angle_alpha   90.00
_cell.angle_beta   90.00
_cell.angle_gamma   90.00
#
_symmetry.space_group_name_H-M   'P 1'
#
loop_
_entity.id
_entity.type
_entity.pdbx_description
1 polymer ?
#
loop_
_entity_poly.entity_id
_entity_poly.type
_entity_poly.pdbx_seq_one_letter_code
_entity_poly.pdbx_strand_id
1 'polypeptide(L)'
;MRVEQLNEGIWAMTYLVVCDSTNKATLIDPVWDNLGDYLSLLEEEGLELEFAMATHTHADHITGCFKLVEMTECEYVMWNDTPSMGVSIYVDEETSVSMGDIDFHFHHAPGHTGDSMIIECGGYIFTGDFLFTGDGGVGRDDLPSGRTHMHWQALDVLERFSGDVLVLSLIHI
;
A
#
# COMPACT_ATOMS: atom_id res chain seq x y z
N MET A 1 14.98 8.69 -4.14
CA MET A 1 13.71 8.19 -3.59
C MET A 1 13.78 8.22 -2.08
N ARG A 2 12.72 8.64 -1.43
CA ARG A 2 12.56 8.71 0.04
C ARG A 2 11.28 7.95 0.40
N VAL A 3 11.31 7.20 1.49
CA VAL A 3 10.15 6.50 2.05
C VAL A 3 10.01 6.90 3.51
N GLU A 4 8.82 7.35 3.90
CA GLU A 4 8.51 7.80 5.26
C GLU A 4 7.23 7.13 5.77
N GLN A 5 7.23 6.72 7.03
CA GLN A 5 6.03 6.30 7.73
C GLN A 5 5.39 7.52 8.38
N LEU A 6 4.12 7.79 8.07
CA LEU A 6 3.44 9.02 8.49
C LEU A 6 2.63 8.88 9.78
N ASN A 7 2.07 7.69 10.05
CA ASN A 7 1.26 7.47 11.24
C ASN A 7 2.13 6.91 12.37
N GLU A 8 1.95 7.44 13.58
CA GLU A 8 2.58 6.92 14.78
C GLU A 8 1.61 6.01 15.55
N GLY A 9 2.13 4.96 16.19
CA GLY A 9 1.35 4.08 17.06
C GLY A 9 1.18 2.66 16.50
N ILE A 10 0.24 1.91 17.11
CA ILE A 10 -0.01 0.49 16.81
C ILE A 10 -1.11 0.28 15.75
N TRP A 11 -1.67 1.36 15.20
CA TRP A 11 -2.75 1.33 14.23
C TRP A 11 -2.20 1.48 12.81
N ALA A 12 -3.06 1.35 11.83
CA ALA A 12 -2.73 1.38 10.41
C ALA A 12 -1.61 2.37 10.02
N MET A 13 -0.50 1.84 9.51
CA MET A 13 0.63 2.62 9.04
C MET A 13 0.38 3.11 7.62
N THR A 14 0.53 4.40 7.40
CA THR A 14 0.56 5.00 6.05
C THR A 14 1.99 5.30 5.67
N TYR A 15 2.35 5.04 4.44
CA TYR A 15 3.67 5.35 3.92
C TYR A 15 3.60 6.40 2.81
N LEU A 16 4.51 7.35 2.87
CA LEU A 16 4.77 8.32 1.82
C LEU A 16 6.02 7.88 1.05
N VAL A 17 5.89 7.71 -0.25
CA VAL A 17 7.00 7.48 -1.17
C VAL A 17 7.18 8.72 -2.03
N VAL A 18 8.38 9.31 -2.03
CA VAL A 18 8.69 10.54 -2.77
C VAL A 18 9.75 10.29 -3.83
N CYS A 19 9.48 10.76 -5.03
CA CYS A 19 10.47 10.88 -6.11
C CYS A 19 11.14 12.26 -6.03
N ASP A 20 12.35 12.32 -5.48
CA ASP A 20 13.06 13.59 -5.24
C ASP A 20 13.39 14.35 -6.55
N SER A 21 13.51 13.65 -7.69
CA SER A 21 13.82 14.27 -8.98
C SER A 21 12.64 15.01 -9.62
N THR A 22 11.40 14.62 -9.25
CA THR A 22 10.17 15.17 -9.85
C THR A 22 9.25 15.86 -8.86
N ASN A 23 9.52 15.76 -7.54
CA ASN A 23 8.65 16.18 -6.43
C ASN A 23 7.26 15.51 -6.47
N LYS A 24 7.16 14.33 -7.08
CA LYS A 24 5.95 13.53 -7.08
C LYS A 24 5.93 12.57 -5.90
N ALA A 25 4.73 12.29 -5.41
CA ALA A 25 4.53 11.47 -4.24
C ALA A 25 3.44 10.42 -4.44
N THR A 26 3.57 9.33 -3.68
CA THR A 26 2.55 8.29 -3.53
C THR A 26 2.26 8.07 -2.06
N LEU A 27 0.98 8.00 -1.69
CA LEU A 27 0.56 7.53 -0.37
C LEU A 27 0.11 6.06 -0.48
N ILE A 28 0.67 5.21 0.38
CA ILE A 28 0.29 3.80 0.49
C ILE A 28 -0.47 3.59 1.80
N ASP A 29 -1.65 2.99 1.71
CA ASP A 29 -2.61 2.75 2.79
C ASP A 29 -2.99 4.03 3.58
N PRO A 30 -3.42 5.13 2.92
CA PRO A 30 -3.83 6.33 3.61
C PRO A 30 -5.12 6.11 4.39
N VAL A 31 -5.13 6.57 5.65
CA VAL A 31 -6.30 6.51 6.56
C VAL A 31 -7.15 7.77 6.40
N TRP A 32 -8.48 7.61 6.31
CA TRP A 32 -9.43 8.71 6.13
C TRP A 32 -9.30 9.81 7.19
N ASP A 33 -9.16 9.43 8.46
CA ASP A 33 -9.12 10.38 9.57
C ASP A 33 -7.89 11.30 9.54
N ASN A 34 -6.83 10.90 8.82
CA ASN A 34 -5.56 11.63 8.73
C ASN A 34 -5.40 12.45 7.43
N LEU A 35 -6.45 12.53 6.59
CA LEU A 35 -6.39 13.24 5.30
C LEU A 35 -5.88 14.67 5.41
N GLY A 36 -6.29 15.40 6.48
CA GLY A 36 -5.85 16.78 6.70
C GLY A 36 -4.33 16.89 6.89
N ASP A 37 -3.75 15.96 7.63
CA ASP A 37 -2.31 15.93 7.91
C ASP A 37 -1.52 15.57 6.65
N TYR A 38 -2.00 14.62 5.85
CA TYR A 38 -1.36 14.26 4.57
C TYR A 38 -1.34 15.44 3.59
N LEU A 39 -2.48 16.13 3.43
CA LEU A 39 -2.58 17.27 2.52
C LEU A 39 -1.69 18.44 2.98
N SER A 40 -1.63 18.70 4.30
CA SER A 40 -0.76 19.73 4.85
C SER A 40 0.72 19.40 4.60
N LEU A 41 1.12 18.14 4.80
CA LEU A 41 2.49 17.68 4.54
C LEU A 41 2.86 17.85 3.06
N LEU A 42 1.97 17.42 2.15
CA LEU A 42 2.21 17.56 0.70
C LEU A 42 2.36 19.03 0.29
N GLU A 43 1.54 19.93 0.83
CA GLU A 43 1.62 21.37 0.58
C GLU A 43 2.93 21.98 1.15
N GLU A 44 3.27 21.66 2.40
CA GLU A 44 4.47 22.17 3.08
C GLU A 44 5.76 21.76 2.36
N GLU A 45 5.80 20.55 1.81
CA GLU A 45 6.97 20.04 1.08
C GLU A 45 6.93 20.32 -0.43
N GLY A 46 5.83 20.88 -0.94
CA GLY A 46 5.66 21.17 -2.36
C GLY A 46 5.60 19.92 -3.23
N LEU A 47 4.97 18.86 -2.72
CA LEU A 47 4.82 17.57 -3.39
C LEU A 47 3.50 17.48 -4.16
N GLU A 48 3.55 16.90 -5.36
CA GLU A 48 2.39 16.54 -6.14
C GLU A 48 2.02 15.08 -5.88
N LEU A 49 0.83 14.82 -5.34
CA LEU A 49 0.34 13.46 -5.13
C LEU A 49 -0.09 12.86 -6.47
N GLU A 50 0.64 11.86 -6.97
CA GLU A 50 0.34 11.17 -8.23
C GLU A 50 -0.52 9.93 -8.01
N PHE A 51 -0.24 9.17 -6.93
CA PHE A 51 -0.97 7.95 -6.60
C PHE A 51 -1.39 7.91 -5.14
N ALA A 52 -2.58 7.38 -4.89
CA ALA A 52 -3.02 6.83 -3.63
C ALA A 52 -3.24 5.32 -3.83
N MET A 53 -2.48 4.49 -3.15
CA MET A 53 -2.50 3.03 -3.30
C MET A 53 -3.02 2.38 -2.02
N ALA A 54 -3.81 1.31 -2.13
CA ALA A 54 -4.17 0.48 -1.00
C ALA A 54 -3.72 -0.96 -1.24
N THR A 55 -3.04 -1.55 -0.26
CA THR A 55 -2.54 -2.93 -0.32
C THR A 55 -3.66 -3.95 -0.36
N HIS A 56 -4.83 -3.61 0.18
CA HIS A 56 -6.01 -4.49 0.22
C HIS A 56 -7.27 -3.70 0.60
N THR A 57 -8.44 -4.34 0.56
CA THR A 57 -9.67 -3.78 1.12
C THR A 57 -9.63 -3.87 2.64
N HIS A 58 -9.43 -2.72 3.30
CA HIS A 58 -9.31 -2.64 4.77
C HIS A 58 -10.64 -2.92 5.47
N ALA A 59 -10.58 -3.63 6.60
CA ALA A 59 -11.73 -3.95 7.44
C ALA A 59 -11.74 -3.18 8.77
N ASP A 60 -10.63 -2.62 9.16
CA ASP A 60 -10.35 -1.98 10.45
C ASP A 60 -10.46 -0.44 10.41
N HIS A 61 -10.30 0.16 9.22
CA HIS A 61 -10.43 1.60 9.01
C HIS A 61 -11.00 1.93 7.63
N ILE A 62 -11.37 3.20 7.45
CA ILE A 62 -11.81 3.71 6.14
C ILE A 62 -10.57 4.21 5.39
N THR A 63 -10.34 3.66 4.19
CA THR A 63 -9.27 4.16 3.33
C THR A 63 -9.50 5.60 2.89
N GLY A 64 -8.43 6.39 2.87
CA GLY A 64 -8.42 7.76 2.36
C GLY A 64 -8.31 7.87 0.83
N CYS A 65 -7.99 6.77 0.13
CA CYS A 65 -7.66 6.81 -1.31
C CYS A 65 -8.73 7.48 -2.17
N PHE A 66 -10.00 7.07 -2.04
CA PHE A 66 -11.09 7.66 -2.82
C PHE A 66 -11.22 9.18 -2.60
N LYS A 67 -11.06 9.64 -1.35
CA LYS A 67 -11.19 11.07 -1.04
C LYS A 67 -9.99 11.87 -1.52
N LEU A 68 -8.78 11.28 -1.51
CA LEU A 68 -7.60 11.91 -2.08
C LEU A 68 -7.75 12.15 -3.58
N VAL A 69 -8.33 11.22 -4.34
CA VAL A 69 -8.66 11.42 -5.76
C VAL A 69 -9.52 12.67 -5.96
N GLU A 70 -10.58 12.84 -5.14
CA GLU A 70 -11.46 14.01 -5.23
C GLU A 70 -10.76 15.34 -4.86
N MET A 71 -9.76 15.30 -3.99
CA MET A 71 -9.10 16.50 -3.44
C MET A 71 -7.84 16.91 -4.20
N THR A 72 -7.13 15.95 -4.82
CA THR A 72 -5.81 16.18 -5.43
C THR A 72 -5.72 15.78 -6.90
N GLU A 73 -6.77 15.15 -7.45
CA GLU A 73 -6.79 14.57 -8.80
C GLU A 73 -5.76 13.44 -9.02
N CYS A 74 -5.24 12.84 -7.91
CA CYS A 74 -4.36 11.67 -8.00
C CYS A 74 -5.12 10.43 -8.49
N GLU A 75 -4.38 9.39 -8.90
CA GLU A 75 -4.99 8.12 -9.31
C GLU A 75 -5.06 7.14 -8.11
N TYR A 76 -6.19 6.43 -7.99
CA TYR A 76 -6.38 5.38 -6.99
C TYR A 76 -6.01 4.01 -7.56
N VAL A 77 -5.01 3.37 -6.96
CA VAL A 77 -4.46 2.09 -7.45
C VAL A 77 -4.82 0.97 -6.49
N MET A 78 -5.39 -0.13 -7.02
CA MET A 78 -5.66 -1.37 -6.28
C MET A 78 -5.56 -2.60 -7.18
N TRP A 79 -5.49 -3.77 -6.52
CA TRP A 79 -5.55 -5.07 -7.20
C TRP A 79 -6.83 -5.22 -8.02
N ASN A 80 -6.75 -5.91 -9.17
CA ASN A 80 -7.81 -5.97 -10.18
C ASN A 80 -9.11 -6.66 -9.72
N ASP A 81 -9.06 -7.54 -8.72
CA ASP A 81 -10.23 -8.23 -8.14
C ASP A 81 -10.84 -7.51 -6.93
N THR A 82 -10.38 -6.29 -6.63
CA THR A 82 -10.87 -5.54 -5.46
C THR A 82 -12.36 -5.23 -5.57
N PRO A 83 -13.12 -5.35 -4.47
CA PRO A 83 -14.49 -4.85 -4.40
C PRO A 83 -14.57 -3.34 -4.15
N SER A 84 -13.44 -2.65 -3.96
CA SER A 84 -13.41 -1.22 -3.67
C SER A 84 -13.92 -0.38 -4.83
N MET A 85 -14.66 0.68 -4.52
CA MET A 85 -15.18 1.60 -5.53
C MET A 85 -14.25 2.79 -5.73
N GLY A 86 -14.31 3.38 -6.93
CA GLY A 86 -13.56 4.59 -7.25
C GLY A 86 -12.10 4.35 -7.60
N VAL A 87 -11.69 3.09 -7.75
CA VAL A 87 -10.37 2.73 -8.25
C VAL A 87 -10.25 3.16 -9.71
N SER A 88 -9.17 3.85 -10.04
CA SER A 88 -8.90 4.35 -11.39
C SER A 88 -7.85 3.51 -12.12
N ILE A 89 -6.93 2.89 -11.39
CA ILE A 89 -5.93 1.98 -11.95
C ILE A 89 -6.04 0.61 -11.27
N TYR A 90 -6.44 -0.39 -12.04
CA TYR A 90 -6.45 -1.78 -11.62
C TYR A 90 -5.15 -2.46 -12.04
N VAL A 91 -4.48 -3.11 -11.08
CA VAL A 91 -3.17 -3.73 -11.30
C VAL A 91 -3.21 -5.24 -11.10
N ASP A 92 -2.23 -5.91 -11.68
CA ASP A 92 -1.93 -7.33 -11.56
C ASP A 92 -0.41 -7.56 -11.57
N GLU A 93 0.04 -8.83 -11.61
CA GLU A 93 1.47 -9.16 -11.61
C GLU A 93 2.22 -8.75 -12.90
N GLU A 94 1.51 -8.44 -13.98
CA GLU A 94 2.10 -7.99 -15.26
C GLU A 94 2.15 -6.46 -15.37
N THR A 95 1.46 -5.77 -14.45
CA THR A 95 1.34 -4.31 -14.45
C THR A 95 2.51 -3.67 -13.71
N SER A 96 3.03 -2.59 -14.25
CA SER A 96 3.91 -1.66 -13.54
C SER A 96 3.38 -0.24 -13.68
N VAL A 97 3.54 0.56 -12.63
CA VAL A 97 3.16 1.97 -12.59
C VAL A 97 4.38 2.79 -12.25
N SER A 98 4.67 3.83 -13.03
CA SER A 98 5.86 4.65 -12.85
C SER A 98 5.51 6.04 -12.29
N MET A 99 6.28 6.50 -11.31
CA MET A 99 6.23 7.85 -10.75
C MET A 99 7.61 8.48 -10.84
N GLY A 100 7.84 9.31 -11.84
CA GLY A 100 9.17 9.83 -12.14
C GLY A 100 10.16 8.69 -12.41
N ASP A 101 11.19 8.57 -11.57
CA ASP A 101 12.22 7.53 -11.68
C ASP A 101 11.94 6.29 -10.81
N ILE A 102 10.73 6.18 -10.26
CA ILE A 102 10.31 5.07 -9.39
C ILE A 102 9.30 4.22 -10.13
N ASP A 103 9.59 2.93 -10.25
CA ASP A 103 8.66 1.93 -10.77
C ASP A 103 8.08 1.12 -9.62
N PHE A 104 6.75 0.98 -9.60
CA PHE A 104 6.00 0.14 -8.69
C PHE A 104 5.61 -1.16 -9.40
N HIS A 105 5.87 -2.29 -8.75
CA HIS A 105 5.45 -3.62 -9.17
C HIS A 105 4.52 -4.21 -8.12
N PHE A 106 3.62 -5.09 -8.57
CA PHE A 106 2.54 -5.60 -7.73
C PHE A 106 2.57 -7.12 -7.73
N HIS A 107 2.43 -7.72 -6.54
CA HIS A 107 2.46 -9.17 -6.37
C HIS A 107 1.20 -9.60 -5.62
N HIS A 108 0.43 -10.53 -6.17
CA HIS A 108 -0.77 -11.05 -5.52
C HIS A 108 -0.41 -11.83 -4.26
N ALA A 109 -0.94 -11.42 -3.13
CA ALA A 109 -0.68 -12.03 -1.83
C ALA A 109 -1.99 -12.27 -1.05
N PRO A 110 -2.94 -13.06 -1.62
CA PRO A 110 -4.25 -13.26 -1.02
C PRO A 110 -4.15 -14.10 0.25
N GLY A 111 -5.09 -13.87 1.17
CA GLY A 111 -5.16 -14.63 2.42
C GLY A 111 -5.83 -13.84 3.51
N HIS A 112 -5.31 -12.69 3.88
CA HIS A 112 -5.99 -11.72 4.74
C HIS A 112 -7.29 -11.25 4.06
N THR A 113 -7.18 -10.74 2.83
CA THR A 113 -8.30 -10.54 1.91
C THR A 113 -8.00 -11.20 0.57
N GLY A 114 -9.01 -11.32 -0.31
CA GLY A 114 -8.84 -11.89 -1.64
C GLY A 114 -8.02 -10.99 -2.57
N ASP A 115 -8.11 -9.68 -2.37
CA ASP A 115 -7.44 -8.63 -3.14
C ASP A 115 -6.14 -8.12 -2.52
N SER A 116 -5.60 -8.82 -1.51
CA SER A 116 -4.33 -8.45 -0.90
C SER A 116 -3.19 -8.54 -1.90
N MET A 117 -2.37 -7.49 -1.95
CA MET A 117 -1.17 -7.42 -2.77
C MET A 117 0.02 -6.88 -1.99
N ILE A 118 1.22 -7.24 -2.41
CA ILE A 118 2.46 -6.60 -2.02
C ILE A 118 2.81 -5.57 -3.08
N ILE A 119 3.12 -4.35 -2.66
CA ILE A 119 3.61 -3.27 -3.53
C ILE A 119 5.13 -3.21 -3.38
N GLU A 120 5.86 -3.32 -4.48
CA GLU A 120 7.32 -3.27 -4.50
C GLU A 120 7.79 -2.01 -5.20
N CYS A 121 8.76 -1.28 -4.60
CA CYS A 121 9.49 -0.23 -5.29
C CYS A 121 10.86 0.02 -4.63
N GLY A 122 11.88 0.24 -5.43
CA GLY A 122 13.20 0.75 -4.99
C GLY A 122 13.86 0.00 -3.84
N GLY A 123 13.64 -1.32 -3.70
CA GLY A 123 14.17 -2.15 -2.62
C GLY A 123 13.30 -2.19 -1.37
N TYR A 124 12.10 -1.66 -1.43
CA TYR A 124 11.06 -1.77 -0.38
C TYR A 124 9.91 -2.64 -0.86
N ILE A 125 9.29 -3.37 0.06
CA ILE A 125 8.01 -4.03 -0.14
C ILE A 125 7.02 -3.60 0.94
N PHE A 126 5.81 -3.23 0.52
CA PHE A 126 4.70 -2.85 1.40
C PHE A 126 3.73 -4.02 1.43
N THR A 127 3.64 -4.68 2.57
CA THR A 127 2.97 -5.98 2.70
C THR A 127 1.55 -5.87 3.26
N GLY A 128 1.11 -4.66 3.67
CA GLY A 128 -0.19 -4.49 4.30
C GLY A 128 -0.38 -5.43 5.48
N ASP A 129 -1.54 -6.10 5.50
CA ASP A 129 -1.89 -7.13 6.48
C ASP A 129 -1.58 -8.57 6.02
N PHE A 130 -0.87 -8.73 4.90
CA PHE A 130 -0.39 -10.05 4.49
C PHE A 130 0.70 -10.57 5.43
N LEU A 131 1.68 -9.73 5.74
CA LEU A 131 2.82 -10.06 6.60
C LEU A 131 3.18 -8.87 7.47
N PHE A 132 3.31 -9.08 8.78
CA PHE A 132 3.72 -8.06 9.73
C PHE A 132 5.21 -8.16 10.05
N THR A 133 5.84 -7.01 10.28
CA THR A 133 7.22 -6.92 10.78
C THR A 133 7.27 -7.17 12.28
N GLY A 134 8.45 -7.51 12.81
CA GLY A 134 8.64 -7.86 14.22
C GLY A 134 8.06 -9.23 14.56
N ASP A 135 7.36 -9.33 15.70
CA ASP A 135 6.78 -10.58 16.21
C ASP A 135 5.33 -10.83 15.69
N GLY A 136 4.85 -10.01 14.75
CA GLY A 136 3.43 -10.01 14.32
C GLY A 136 3.02 -11.20 13.46
N GLY A 137 3.93 -11.78 12.69
CA GLY A 137 3.64 -12.91 11.81
C GLY A 137 2.76 -12.51 10.62
N VAL A 138 1.66 -13.24 10.38
CA VAL A 138 0.72 -12.99 9.27
C VAL A 138 -0.59 -12.42 9.77
N GLY A 139 -1.28 -11.66 8.92
CA GLY A 139 -2.59 -11.11 9.23
C GLY A 139 -3.67 -12.17 9.41
N ARG A 140 -4.77 -11.80 10.07
CA ARG A 140 -5.94 -12.68 10.22
C ARG A 140 -6.53 -13.03 8.86
N ASP A 141 -7.10 -14.22 8.73
CA ASP A 141 -7.66 -14.75 7.48
C ASP A 141 -9.15 -15.13 7.57
N ASP A 142 -9.81 -14.73 8.65
CA ASP A 142 -11.23 -14.99 8.92
C ASP A 142 -12.17 -13.89 8.43
N LEU A 143 -11.68 -12.96 7.62
CA LEU A 143 -12.49 -11.95 6.93
C LEU A 143 -13.34 -12.60 5.80
N PRO A 144 -14.41 -11.94 5.33
CA PRO A 144 -15.32 -12.52 4.34
C PRO A 144 -14.63 -13.06 3.07
N SER A 145 -13.59 -12.40 2.58
CA SER A 145 -12.77 -12.83 1.43
C SER A 145 -11.47 -13.53 1.84
N GLY A 146 -11.13 -13.56 3.13
CA GLY A 146 -9.94 -14.23 3.65
C GLY A 146 -10.00 -15.75 3.52
N ARG A 147 -8.84 -16.39 3.34
CA ARG A 147 -8.72 -17.86 3.24
C ARG A 147 -7.35 -18.31 3.70
N THR A 148 -7.29 -19.09 4.77
CA THR A 148 -6.05 -19.65 5.34
C THR A 148 -5.18 -20.35 4.30
N HIS A 149 -5.78 -21.21 3.46
CA HIS A 149 -5.01 -21.95 2.46
C HIS A 149 -4.41 -21.05 1.38
N MET A 150 -5.07 -19.96 1.00
CA MET A 150 -4.53 -18.98 0.06
C MET A 150 -3.37 -18.21 0.70
N HIS A 151 -3.49 -17.85 1.96
CA HIS A 151 -2.42 -17.19 2.70
C HIS A 151 -1.14 -18.03 2.74
N TRP A 152 -1.27 -19.32 3.07
CA TRP A 152 -0.14 -20.24 3.06
C TRP A 152 0.53 -20.38 1.69
N GLN A 153 -0.28 -20.44 0.61
CA GLN A 153 0.26 -20.51 -0.75
C GLN A 153 0.91 -19.17 -1.16
N ALA A 154 0.34 -18.05 -0.73
CA ALA A 154 0.87 -16.74 -1.06
C ALA A 154 2.22 -16.44 -0.39
N LEU A 155 2.58 -17.13 0.71
CA LEU A 155 3.91 -16.97 1.33
C LEU A 155 5.06 -17.30 0.37
N ASP A 156 4.83 -18.13 -0.64
CA ASP A 156 5.84 -18.44 -1.66
C ASP A 156 6.24 -17.21 -2.48
N VAL A 157 5.40 -16.14 -2.49
CA VAL A 157 5.75 -14.88 -3.16
C VAL A 157 7.00 -14.23 -2.54
N LEU A 158 7.23 -14.44 -1.25
CA LEU A 158 8.37 -13.87 -0.54
C LEU A 158 9.72 -14.37 -1.08
N GLU A 159 9.75 -15.56 -1.69
CA GLU A 159 10.96 -16.13 -2.32
C GLU A 159 11.39 -15.34 -3.57
N ARG A 160 10.50 -14.49 -4.13
CA ARG A 160 10.79 -13.65 -5.32
C ARG A 160 11.67 -12.46 -4.98
N PHE A 161 11.70 -12.04 -3.71
CA PHE A 161 12.43 -10.84 -3.28
C PHE A 161 13.87 -11.19 -2.85
N SER A 162 14.78 -10.23 -3.03
CA SER A 162 16.14 -10.38 -2.50
C SER A 162 16.16 -10.35 -0.98
N GLY A 163 17.14 -10.98 -0.35
CA GLY A 163 17.27 -10.96 1.12
C GLY A 163 17.57 -9.59 1.73
N ASP A 164 17.87 -8.59 0.91
CA ASP A 164 18.17 -7.21 1.34
C ASP A 164 16.96 -6.26 1.21
N VAL A 165 15.79 -6.76 0.77
CA VAL A 165 14.58 -5.94 0.64
C VAL A 165 14.09 -5.51 2.03
N LEU A 166 13.63 -4.27 2.15
CA LEU A 166 13.06 -3.73 3.39
C LEU A 166 11.55 -3.95 3.41
N VAL A 167 11.07 -4.63 4.45
CA VAL A 167 9.65 -4.96 4.62
C VAL A 167 8.97 -3.89 5.45
N LEU A 168 7.90 -3.31 4.91
CA LEU A 168 7.04 -2.31 5.53
C LEU A 168 5.61 -2.85 5.61
N SER A 169 5.10 -3.05 6.82
CA SER A 169 3.76 -3.61 7.05
C SER A 169 2.78 -2.59 7.60
N LEU A 170 1.48 -2.88 7.50
CA LEU A 170 0.44 -1.96 7.98
C LEU A 170 0.41 -1.84 9.50
N ILE A 171 0.79 -2.88 10.22
CA ILE A 171 0.84 -2.89 11.69
C ILE A 171 2.24 -3.33 12.13
N HIS A 172 2.82 -2.55 13.07
CA HIS A 172 4.05 -2.93 13.78
C HIS A 172 3.67 -3.43 15.18
N ILE A 173 4.01 -4.67 15.50
CA ILE A 173 3.77 -5.28 16.81
C ILE A 173 5.10 -5.54 17.51
#